data_3d20db151b81585f083f3fa3d4c9d36b
#
_entry.id   3d20db151b81585f083f3fa3d4c9d36b
#
_cell.length_a   1.000
_cell.length_b   1.000
_cell.length_c   1.000
_cell.angle_alpha   90.00
_cell.angle_beta   90.00
_cell.angle_gamma   90.00
#
_symmetry.space_group_name_H-M   'P 1'
#
loop_
_entity.id
_entity.type
_entity.pdbx_description
1 polymer ?
#
loop_
_entity_poly.entity_id
_entity_poly.type
_entity_poly.pdbx_seq_one_letter_code
_entity_poly.pdbx_strand_id
1 'polypeptide(L)'
;MKFLKSSVLFISMACIVPVCSIAREKSERITRAEIEQKSADEFINGLMSRMTVDEKIGQLNLPSYGNVMPNPKKSEIASRIVRGEVGGIFNIFGVDAIRQLQEVAVKESRLGIPIIVGADICNGYKTVFPIPLGLSCSWKPENIEEVARISAKEVGADGICWTYSPMVDISHDARWGRVKEGAGEDPFLGGIMAQAWVRGYQGNDLSADTTLMACVKHYALYGAAEAGRDYNTVDMSRVTAMNYYMRPYQAAVEAGVGSIMTSFNEFESIPAPGNTWLLND
;
A
#
# COMPACT_ATOMS: atom_id res chain seq x y z
N MET A 1 4.09 9.59 4.92
CA MET A 1 5.22 9.80 5.86
C MET A 1 4.83 9.81 7.34
N LYS A 2 3.54 9.79 7.71
CA LYS A 2 3.05 9.62 9.09
C LYS A 2 3.04 8.16 9.57
N PHE A 3 3.32 7.20 8.70
CA PHE A 3 3.16 5.76 8.91
C PHE A 3 4.06 5.14 9.97
N LEU A 4 5.20 5.73 10.24
CA LEU A 4 6.14 5.18 11.23
C LEU A 4 5.66 5.33 12.69
N LYS A 5 4.64 6.13 12.95
CA LYS A 5 4.16 6.37 14.31
C LYS A 5 3.31 5.24 14.88
N SER A 6 2.51 4.55 14.06
CA SER A 6 1.57 3.53 14.54
C SER A 6 2.21 2.19 14.87
N SER A 7 3.29 1.81 14.18
CA SER A 7 3.89 0.49 14.36
C SER A 7 4.79 0.34 15.60
N VAL A 8 5.10 1.45 16.29
CA VAL A 8 6.04 1.46 17.43
C VAL A 8 5.33 1.42 18.77
N LEU A 9 4.00 1.47 18.83
CA LEU A 9 3.25 1.66 20.07
C LEU A 9 3.16 0.43 20.99
N PHE A 10 3.73 -0.72 20.67
CA PHE A 10 3.49 -1.96 21.42
C PHE A 10 4.68 -2.52 22.21
N ILE A 11 5.71 -1.76 22.48
CA ILE A 11 6.78 -2.26 23.37
C ILE A 11 7.07 -1.26 24.48
N SER A 12 6.30 -1.33 25.53
CA SER A 12 6.72 -0.86 26.85
C SER A 12 6.48 -1.97 27.86
N MET A 13 7.52 -2.61 28.33
CA MET A 13 7.68 -2.91 29.76
C MET A 13 9.11 -3.32 30.07
N ALA A 14 9.59 -2.70 31.10
CA ALA A 14 10.96 -2.60 31.56
C ALA A 14 11.51 -3.89 32.17
N CYS A 15 12.82 -4.07 32.05
CA CYS A 15 13.65 -4.63 33.11
C CYS A 15 14.94 -3.82 33.20
N ILE A 16 15.17 -3.21 34.35
CA ILE A 16 16.39 -2.49 34.71
C ILE A 16 17.39 -3.51 35.23
N VAL A 17 18.55 -3.65 34.59
CA VAL A 17 19.73 -4.35 35.11
C VAL A 17 20.91 -3.39 35.02
N PRO A 18 21.77 -3.26 36.04
CA PRO A 18 22.83 -2.26 36.11
C PRO A 18 23.97 -2.58 35.13
N VAL A 19 24.36 -1.56 34.38
CA VAL A 19 25.32 -1.65 33.29
C VAL A 19 26.71 -1.34 33.79
N CYS A 20 27.59 -2.30 33.60
CA CYS A 20 29.04 -2.09 33.55
C CYS A 20 29.38 -1.35 32.26
N SER A 21 30.21 -0.32 32.33
CA SER A 21 30.57 0.58 31.24
C SER A 21 31.32 -0.14 30.12
N ILE A 22 30.56 -0.50 29.07
CA ILE A 22 31.11 -0.78 27.73
C ILE A 22 30.83 0.45 26.90
N ALA A 23 31.81 0.93 26.16
CA ALA A 23 31.68 2.06 25.25
C ALA A 23 30.41 1.87 24.40
N ARG A 24 29.51 2.83 24.50
CA ARG A 24 28.21 2.80 23.85
C ARG A 24 28.42 2.92 22.34
N GLU A 25 28.60 1.81 21.66
CA GLU A 25 28.37 1.79 20.20
C GLU A 25 27.00 2.42 19.97
N LYS A 26 27.00 3.51 19.23
CA LYS A 26 25.77 4.26 18.93
C LYS A 26 24.85 3.28 18.22
N SER A 27 23.78 2.86 18.86
CA SER A 27 22.85 1.89 18.28
C SER A 27 22.45 2.36 16.88
N GLU A 28 22.68 1.53 15.88
CA GLU A 28 22.29 1.82 14.50
C GLU A 28 20.80 1.71 14.29
N ARG A 29 20.09 1.09 15.24
CA ARG A 29 18.64 0.89 15.19
C ARG A 29 17.88 2.20 15.41
N ILE A 30 16.75 2.32 14.73
CA ILE A 30 15.81 3.41 14.98
C ILE A 30 15.24 3.32 16.40
N THR A 31 15.07 4.48 17.02
CA THR A 31 14.49 4.59 18.36
C THR A 31 13.17 5.36 18.33
N ARG A 32 12.31 5.10 19.30
CA ARG A 32 11.06 5.85 19.45
C ARG A 32 11.30 7.35 19.62
N ALA A 33 12.33 7.73 20.38
CA ALA A 33 12.70 9.13 20.55
C ALA A 33 13.09 9.81 19.23
N GLU A 34 13.78 9.10 18.33
CA GLU A 34 14.09 9.66 16.99
C GLU A 34 12.84 9.92 16.17
N ILE A 35 11.81 9.06 16.27
CA ILE A 35 10.55 9.21 15.54
C ILE A 35 9.72 10.36 16.11
N GLU A 36 9.68 10.52 17.43
CA GLU A 36 8.83 11.50 18.10
C GLU A 36 9.42 12.92 18.14
N GLN A 37 10.76 13.05 18.14
CA GLN A 37 11.46 14.33 18.36
C GLN A 37 11.96 14.99 17.08
N LYS A 38 12.10 14.24 15.99
CA LYS A 38 12.61 14.77 14.72
C LYS A 38 11.48 15.08 13.75
N SER A 39 11.68 16.07 12.90
CA SER A 39 10.86 16.21 11.69
C SER A 39 11.00 14.96 10.82
N ALA A 40 10.01 14.71 9.95
CA ALA A 40 10.06 13.57 9.05
C ALA A 40 11.32 13.55 8.18
N ASP A 41 11.72 14.72 7.67
CA ASP A 41 12.90 14.85 6.81
C ASP A 41 14.21 14.62 7.59
N GLU A 42 14.33 15.15 8.79
CA GLU A 42 15.51 14.90 9.65
C GLU A 42 15.62 13.43 10.03
N PHE A 43 14.49 12.78 10.34
CA PHE A 43 14.46 11.35 10.64
C PHE A 43 14.87 10.52 9.42
N ILE A 44 14.27 10.79 8.24
CA ILE A 44 14.56 10.06 7.00
C ILE A 44 16.03 10.24 6.60
N ASN A 45 16.54 11.48 6.58
CA ASN A 45 17.92 11.74 6.22
C ASN A 45 18.90 11.06 7.18
N GLY A 46 18.60 11.10 8.49
CA GLY A 46 19.39 10.42 9.51
C GLY A 46 19.37 8.89 9.34
N LEU A 47 18.24 8.30 8.97
CA LEU A 47 18.12 6.88 8.68
C LEU A 47 18.87 6.50 7.40
N MET A 48 18.65 7.25 6.32
CA MET A 48 19.29 7.04 5.02
C MET A 48 20.83 7.10 5.10
N SER A 49 21.39 7.94 5.99
CA SER A 49 22.84 8.02 6.20
C SER A 49 23.44 6.80 6.86
N ARG A 50 22.64 6.02 7.60
CA ARG A 50 23.04 4.77 8.27
C ARG A 50 22.85 3.53 7.39
N MET A 51 22.06 3.63 6.33
CA MET A 51 21.72 2.51 5.45
C MET A 51 22.84 2.21 4.45
N THR A 52 23.13 0.92 4.25
CA THR A 52 23.90 0.46 3.10
C THR A 52 23.08 0.61 1.81
N VAL A 53 23.75 0.48 0.66
CA VAL A 53 23.05 0.49 -0.64
C VAL A 53 22.07 -0.68 -0.74
N ASP A 54 22.44 -1.86 -0.28
CA ASP A 54 21.60 -3.05 -0.32
C ASP A 54 20.35 -2.88 0.56
N GLU A 55 20.48 -2.27 1.73
CA GLU A 55 19.32 -1.96 2.59
C GLU A 55 18.40 -0.91 1.96
N LYS A 56 18.94 0.09 1.24
CA LYS A 56 18.13 1.05 0.49
C LYS A 56 17.34 0.37 -0.63
N ILE A 57 17.98 -0.54 -1.38
CA ILE A 57 17.32 -1.35 -2.40
C ILE A 57 16.27 -2.26 -1.75
N GLY A 58 16.59 -2.86 -0.61
CA GLY A 58 15.68 -3.69 0.15
C GLY A 58 14.39 -2.98 0.55
N GLN A 59 14.45 -1.69 0.90
CA GLN A 59 13.24 -0.90 1.21
C GLN A 59 12.28 -0.74 0.03
N LEU A 60 12.75 -0.91 -1.19
CA LEU A 60 11.93 -0.88 -2.40
C LEU A 60 11.35 -2.25 -2.75
N ASN A 61 11.73 -3.30 -2.05
CA ASN A 61 11.34 -4.67 -2.35
C ASN A 61 10.09 -5.08 -1.56
N LEU A 62 9.05 -5.50 -2.30
CA LEU A 62 7.74 -5.90 -1.78
C LEU A 62 7.40 -7.32 -2.26
N PRO A 63 7.97 -8.38 -1.69
CA PRO A 63 7.67 -9.75 -2.06
C PRO A 63 6.31 -10.21 -1.53
N SER A 64 5.70 -11.17 -2.24
CA SER A 64 4.55 -11.92 -1.73
C SER A 64 5.00 -12.93 -0.67
N TYR A 65 4.27 -12.99 0.45
CA TYR A 65 4.52 -14.00 1.48
C TYR A 65 4.07 -15.40 0.99
N GLY A 66 3.04 -15.47 0.15
CA GLY A 66 2.44 -16.70 -0.33
C GLY A 66 1.51 -17.36 0.69
N ASN A 67 0.75 -18.37 0.23
CA ASN A 67 -0.21 -19.06 1.07
C ASN A 67 0.51 -20.04 2.03
N VAL A 68 0.32 -19.82 3.32
CA VAL A 68 0.58 -20.76 4.44
C VAL A 68 2.03 -21.22 4.60
N MET A 69 2.82 -20.45 5.32
CA MET A 69 4.01 -21.00 5.97
C MET A 69 3.71 -21.27 7.45
N PRO A 70 3.89 -22.50 7.94
CA PRO A 70 3.53 -22.87 9.32
C PRO A 70 4.34 -22.17 10.41
N ASN A 71 5.45 -21.56 10.05
CA ASN A 71 6.30 -20.81 10.99
C ASN A 71 6.90 -19.58 10.31
N PRO A 72 6.27 -18.39 10.42
CA PRO A 72 6.74 -17.16 9.79
C PRO A 72 8.19 -16.79 10.15
N LYS A 73 8.61 -16.95 11.40
CA LYS A 73 9.98 -16.61 11.85
C LYS A 73 11.06 -17.49 11.23
N LYS A 74 10.73 -18.66 10.74
CA LYS A 74 11.67 -19.60 10.09
C LYS A 74 11.56 -19.58 8.56
N SER A 75 10.82 -18.64 8.01
CA SER A 75 10.63 -18.51 6.57
C SER A 75 11.85 -17.86 5.90
N GLU A 76 12.01 -18.08 4.61
CA GLU A 76 13.00 -17.36 3.79
C GLU A 76 12.75 -15.84 3.83
N ILE A 77 11.48 -15.42 3.86
CA ILE A 77 11.12 -13.99 4.00
C ILE A 77 11.65 -13.42 5.30
N ALA A 78 11.55 -14.13 6.43
CA ALA A 78 12.11 -13.69 7.70
C ALA A 78 13.63 -13.51 7.61
N SER A 79 14.33 -14.45 6.99
CA SER A 79 15.78 -14.34 6.76
C SER A 79 16.14 -13.13 5.90
N ARG A 80 15.37 -12.84 4.87
CA ARG A 80 15.54 -11.66 4.02
C ARG A 80 15.26 -10.33 4.76
N ILE A 81 14.26 -10.33 5.65
CA ILE A 81 13.98 -9.18 6.52
C ILE A 81 15.16 -8.89 7.44
N VAL A 82 15.76 -9.92 8.06
CA VAL A 82 16.95 -9.76 8.91
C VAL A 82 18.12 -9.13 8.16
N ARG A 83 18.31 -9.52 6.88
CA ARG A 83 19.37 -8.96 6.02
C ARG A 83 19.05 -7.56 5.48
N GLY A 84 17.85 -7.01 5.75
CA GLY A 84 17.44 -5.70 5.23
C GLY A 84 17.03 -5.69 3.75
N GLU A 85 16.70 -6.84 3.18
CA GLU A 85 16.36 -7.02 1.75
C GLU A 85 14.87 -6.83 1.46
N VAL A 86 14.05 -6.47 2.45
CA VAL A 86 12.59 -6.38 2.34
C VAL A 86 12.09 -5.16 3.11
N GLY A 87 11.41 -4.24 2.41
CA GLY A 87 10.77 -3.06 3.00
C GLY A 87 9.29 -3.27 3.30
N GLY A 88 8.65 -4.18 2.58
CA GLY A 88 7.26 -4.55 2.81
C GLY A 88 6.97 -5.97 2.34
N ILE A 89 5.81 -6.48 2.71
CA ILE A 89 5.31 -7.79 2.27
C ILE A 89 3.82 -7.70 1.96
N PHE A 90 3.34 -8.57 1.09
CA PHE A 90 1.91 -8.70 0.82
C PHE A 90 1.45 -10.15 0.81
N ASN A 91 0.13 -10.35 0.83
CA ASN A 91 -0.51 -11.68 0.92
C ASN A 91 -0.10 -12.46 2.19
N ILE A 92 0.02 -11.77 3.31
CA ILE A 92 0.08 -12.36 4.64
C ILE A 92 -1.15 -11.93 5.44
N PHE A 93 -1.78 -12.86 6.11
CA PHE A 93 -3.00 -12.65 6.85
C PHE A 93 -2.90 -13.23 8.26
N GLY A 94 -3.63 -12.61 9.19
CA GLY A 94 -3.70 -13.03 10.59
C GLY A 94 -2.66 -12.34 11.48
N VAL A 95 -3.16 -11.85 12.61
CA VAL A 95 -2.43 -11.08 13.62
C VAL A 95 -1.11 -11.73 14.03
N ASP A 96 -1.14 -13.03 14.32
CA ASP A 96 0.04 -13.72 14.88
C ASP A 96 1.18 -13.82 13.86
N ALA A 97 0.85 -14.10 12.59
CA ALA A 97 1.85 -14.21 11.53
C ALA A 97 2.49 -12.83 11.24
N ILE A 98 1.67 -11.80 11.13
CA ILE A 98 2.14 -10.43 10.88
C ILE A 98 2.99 -9.93 12.06
N ARG A 99 2.52 -10.15 13.29
CA ARG A 99 3.29 -9.77 14.50
C ARG A 99 4.65 -10.45 14.56
N GLN A 100 4.72 -11.74 14.23
CA GLN A 100 5.97 -12.48 14.22
C GLN A 100 6.99 -11.88 13.24
N LEU A 101 6.58 -11.50 12.03
CA LEU A 101 7.49 -10.89 11.06
C LEU A 101 7.85 -9.45 11.43
N GLN A 102 6.93 -8.67 12.00
CA GLN A 102 7.26 -7.36 12.55
C GLN A 102 8.28 -7.45 13.71
N GLU A 103 8.14 -8.45 14.57
CA GLU A 103 9.14 -8.70 15.62
C GLU A 103 10.52 -9.03 15.04
N VAL A 104 10.59 -9.84 14.01
CA VAL A 104 11.86 -10.11 13.29
C VAL A 104 12.43 -8.81 12.73
N ALA A 105 11.63 -8.00 12.05
CA ALA A 105 12.07 -6.75 11.47
C ALA A 105 12.63 -5.79 12.53
N VAL A 106 11.90 -5.59 13.62
CA VAL A 106 12.26 -4.61 14.66
C VAL A 106 13.37 -5.12 15.58
N LYS A 107 13.38 -6.42 15.93
CA LYS A 107 14.30 -6.96 16.95
C LYS A 107 15.54 -7.61 16.38
N GLU A 108 15.48 -8.16 15.16
CA GLU A 108 16.54 -9.00 14.61
C GLU A 108 17.29 -8.33 13.44
N SER A 109 16.67 -7.39 12.70
CA SER A 109 17.38 -6.64 11.67
C SER A 109 18.31 -5.57 12.26
N ARG A 110 19.33 -5.18 11.52
CA ARG A 110 20.34 -4.21 11.96
C ARG A 110 19.78 -2.85 12.34
N LEU A 111 18.91 -2.30 11.49
CA LEU A 111 18.33 -0.96 11.69
C LEU A 111 17.02 -0.97 12.48
N GLY A 112 16.35 -2.10 12.60
CA GLY A 112 15.07 -2.23 13.30
C GLY A 112 13.90 -1.51 12.59
N ILE A 113 13.96 -1.40 11.27
CA ILE A 113 12.89 -0.77 10.46
C ILE A 113 11.70 -1.72 10.38
N PRO A 114 10.47 -1.30 10.79
CA PRO A 114 9.28 -2.11 10.60
C PRO A 114 8.98 -2.29 9.11
N ILE A 115 8.42 -3.46 8.73
CA ILE A 115 7.96 -3.71 7.37
C ILE A 115 6.55 -3.15 7.13
N ILE A 116 6.28 -2.70 5.91
CA ILE A 116 4.92 -2.35 5.47
C ILE A 116 4.19 -3.64 5.07
N VAL A 117 2.98 -3.85 5.60
CA VAL A 117 2.17 -5.02 5.24
C VAL A 117 0.99 -4.57 4.40
N GLY A 118 0.90 -5.12 3.18
CA GLY A 118 -0.14 -4.80 2.22
C GLY A 118 -1.03 -5.98 1.83
N ALA A 119 -2.25 -5.69 1.38
CA ALA A 119 -3.16 -6.67 0.82
C ALA A 119 -4.16 -6.06 -0.16
N ASP A 120 -4.69 -6.88 -1.08
CA ASP A 120 -5.81 -6.50 -1.94
C ASP A 120 -7.13 -6.59 -1.17
N ILE A 121 -7.71 -5.44 -0.83
CA ILE A 121 -8.99 -5.32 -0.14
C ILE A 121 -9.97 -4.61 -1.06
N CYS A 122 -10.62 -5.37 -1.93
CA CYS A 122 -11.46 -4.80 -2.98
C CYS A 122 -12.92 -4.60 -2.56
N ASN A 123 -13.49 -5.53 -1.78
CA ASN A 123 -14.90 -5.52 -1.40
C ASN A 123 -15.13 -6.12 -0.01
N GLY A 124 -14.38 -5.64 0.95
CA GLY A 124 -14.40 -6.12 2.34
C GLY A 124 -13.24 -7.06 2.68
N TYR A 125 -13.19 -7.47 3.93
CA TYR A 125 -12.17 -8.36 4.48
C TYR A 125 -12.81 -9.55 5.20
N LYS A 126 -13.16 -9.40 6.47
CA LYS A 126 -13.96 -10.40 7.21
C LYS A 126 -15.44 -10.26 6.86
N THR A 127 -15.91 -9.04 6.74
CA THR A 127 -17.22 -8.72 6.19
C THR A 127 -17.11 -8.58 4.68
N VAL A 128 -17.86 -9.40 3.93
CA VAL A 128 -17.88 -9.36 2.47
C VAL A 128 -19.02 -8.46 2.00
N PHE A 129 -18.69 -7.50 1.16
CA PHE A 129 -19.63 -6.57 0.52
C PHE A 129 -19.80 -6.90 -0.97
N PRO A 130 -20.79 -6.29 -1.66
CA PRO A 130 -20.88 -6.40 -3.11
C PRO A 130 -19.58 -5.94 -3.79
N ILE A 131 -19.29 -6.50 -4.97
CA ILE A 131 -18.14 -6.07 -5.77
C ILE A 131 -18.22 -4.57 -6.11
N PRO A 132 -17.09 -3.88 -6.36
CA PRO A 132 -17.07 -2.44 -6.62
C PRO A 132 -18.02 -1.98 -7.72
N LEU A 133 -18.15 -2.74 -8.82
CA LEU A 133 -19.10 -2.47 -9.86
C LEU A 133 -20.56 -2.52 -9.35
N GLY A 134 -20.90 -3.48 -8.51
CA GLY A 134 -22.22 -3.57 -7.86
C GLY A 134 -22.47 -2.43 -6.89
N LEU A 135 -21.46 -2.03 -6.11
CA LEU A 135 -21.56 -0.89 -5.20
C LEU A 135 -21.77 0.43 -5.96
N SER A 136 -21.09 0.62 -7.10
CA SER A 136 -21.25 1.84 -7.92
C SER A 136 -22.69 2.00 -8.44
N CYS A 137 -23.41 0.89 -8.69
CA CYS A 137 -24.82 0.90 -9.10
C CYS A 137 -25.77 1.48 -8.03
N SER A 138 -25.32 1.63 -6.79
CA SER A 138 -26.10 2.29 -5.74
C SER A 138 -26.22 3.81 -5.95
N TRP A 139 -25.30 4.41 -6.72
CA TRP A 139 -25.19 5.87 -6.91
C TRP A 139 -25.02 6.65 -5.60
N LYS A 140 -24.53 5.97 -4.55
CA LYS A 140 -24.36 6.53 -3.21
C LYS A 140 -22.89 6.41 -2.78
N PRO A 141 -22.06 7.46 -2.96
CA PRO A 141 -20.66 7.47 -2.53
C PRO A 141 -20.50 7.20 -1.05
N GLU A 142 -21.48 7.59 -0.23
CA GLU A 142 -21.48 7.37 1.22
C GLU A 142 -21.45 5.87 1.57
N ASN A 143 -22.14 5.03 0.81
CA ASN A 143 -22.08 3.57 1.00
C ASN A 143 -20.67 3.02 0.73
N ILE A 144 -19.99 3.58 -0.29
CA ILE A 144 -18.61 3.20 -0.63
C ILE A 144 -17.66 3.59 0.50
N GLU A 145 -17.79 4.81 1.00
CA GLU A 145 -16.96 5.32 2.10
C GLU A 145 -17.16 4.48 3.37
N GLU A 146 -18.39 4.09 3.67
CA GLU A 146 -18.69 3.22 4.82
C GLU A 146 -18.11 1.82 4.66
N VAL A 147 -18.25 1.19 3.49
CA VAL A 147 -17.66 -0.12 3.17
C VAL A 147 -16.14 -0.08 3.33
N ALA A 148 -15.49 0.95 2.80
CA ALA A 148 -14.06 1.16 2.94
C ALA A 148 -13.66 1.37 4.41
N ARG A 149 -14.46 2.11 5.17
CA ARG A 149 -14.23 2.37 6.60
C ARG A 149 -14.32 1.10 7.44
N ILE A 150 -15.33 0.26 7.19
CA ILE A 150 -15.50 -1.02 7.88
C ILE A 150 -14.32 -1.95 7.53
N SER A 151 -14.00 -2.05 6.24
CA SER A 151 -12.87 -2.86 5.77
C SER A 151 -11.55 -2.42 6.40
N ALA A 152 -11.30 -1.11 6.49
CA ALA A 152 -10.08 -0.58 7.11
C ALA A 152 -9.94 -0.97 8.58
N LYS A 153 -11.03 -0.91 9.35
CA LYS A 153 -11.05 -1.32 10.77
C LYS A 153 -10.73 -2.81 10.93
N GLU A 154 -11.34 -3.65 10.10
CA GLU A 154 -11.13 -5.10 10.17
C GLU A 154 -9.70 -5.49 9.79
N VAL A 155 -9.16 -4.89 8.74
CA VAL A 155 -7.83 -5.14 8.20
C VAL A 155 -6.74 -4.60 9.11
N GLY A 156 -6.92 -3.38 9.63
CA GLY A 156 -6.01 -2.76 10.59
C GLY A 156 -5.88 -3.57 11.88
N ALA A 157 -6.98 -4.18 12.34
CA ALA A 157 -6.97 -5.07 13.51
C ALA A 157 -6.09 -6.32 13.30
N ASP A 158 -5.87 -6.76 12.07
CA ASP A 158 -4.95 -7.85 11.75
C ASP A 158 -3.50 -7.37 11.51
N GLY A 159 -3.24 -6.05 11.54
CA GLY A 159 -1.90 -5.47 11.39
C GLY A 159 -1.50 -5.15 9.95
N ILE A 160 -2.43 -5.21 9.01
CA ILE A 160 -2.23 -4.74 7.64
C ILE A 160 -2.46 -3.23 7.62
N CYS A 161 -1.55 -2.46 7.01
CA CYS A 161 -1.59 -0.99 6.99
C CYS A 161 -1.68 -0.38 5.60
N TRP A 162 -1.68 -1.19 4.56
CA TRP A 162 -1.72 -0.77 3.15
C TRP A 162 -2.68 -1.64 2.36
N THR A 163 -3.57 -1.02 1.58
CA THR A 163 -4.44 -1.75 0.66
C THR A 163 -4.16 -1.34 -0.78
N TYR A 164 -4.23 -2.30 -1.72
CA TYR A 164 -4.10 -2.05 -3.15
C TYR A 164 -5.48 -1.76 -3.77
N SER A 165 -6.16 -0.79 -3.19
CA SER A 165 -7.49 -0.31 -3.57
C SER A 165 -7.56 1.21 -3.33
N PRO A 166 -8.36 1.96 -4.13
CA PRO A 166 -9.31 1.53 -5.14
C PRO A 166 -8.69 1.20 -6.50
N MET A 167 -9.34 0.29 -7.24
CA MET A 167 -9.14 0.14 -8.66
C MET A 167 -10.07 1.11 -9.38
N VAL A 168 -9.49 1.99 -10.19
CA VAL A 168 -10.21 3.10 -10.83
C VAL A 168 -10.12 3.06 -12.36
N ASP A 169 -9.69 1.94 -12.91
CA ASP A 169 -9.59 1.74 -14.34
C ASP A 169 -10.96 1.85 -15.00
N ILE A 170 -11.09 2.80 -15.93
CA ILE A 170 -12.25 2.90 -16.79
C ILE A 170 -12.17 1.81 -17.86
N SER A 171 -13.26 1.08 -18.07
CA SER A 171 -13.33 0.06 -19.11
C SER A 171 -14.63 0.19 -19.90
N HIS A 172 -14.50 0.31 -21.23
CA HIS A 172 -15.62 0.30 -22.16
C HIS A 172 -15.89 -1.10 -22.76
N ASP A 173 -14.98 -2.05 -22.55
CA ASP A 173 -15.14 -3.41 -23.05
C ASP A 173 -15.49 -4.37 -21.91
N ALA A 174 -16.74 -4.80 -21.86
CA ALA A 174 -17.26 -5.69 -20.83
C ALA A 174 -16.61 -7.11 -20.86
N ARG A 175 -15.84 -7.44 -21.90
CA ARG A 175 -15.10 -8.71 -21.97
C ARG A 175 -13.84 -8.71 -21.09
N TRP A 176 -13.36 -7.53 -20.69
CA TRP A 176 -12.24 -7.45 -19.77
C TRP A 176 -12.60 -8.05 -18.41
N GLY A 177 -11.88 -9.09 -17.99
CA GLY A 177 -12.19 -9.87 -16.79
C GLY A 177 -12.17 -9.09 -15.47
N ARG A 178 -11.54 -7.90 -15.45
CA ARG A 178 -11.41 -7.06 -14.25
C ARG A 178 -12.42 -5.90 -14.17
N VAL A 179 -13.35 -5.79 -15.11
CA VAL A 179 -14.44 -4.80 -15.09
C VAL A 179 -15.15 -4.75 -13.73
N LYS A 180 -15.31 -5.90 -13.06
CA LYS A 180 -15.98 -6.03 -11.76
C LYS A 180 -15.28 -5.30 -10.61
N GLU A 181 -14.00 -5.00 -10.73
CA GLU A 181 -13.20 -4.36 -9.69
C GLU A 181 -13.32 -2.83 -9.69
N GLY A 182 -13.82 -2.23 -10.77
CA GLY A 182 -13.97 -0.78 -10.95
C GLY A 182 -15.40 -0.30 -10.78
N ALA A 183 -15.60 1.00 -11.00
CA ALA A 183 -16.89 1.68 -10.88
C ALA A 183 -17.71 1.75 -12.19
N GLY A 184 -17.21 1.15 -13.28
CA GLY A 184 -17.84 1.15 -14.58
C GLY A 184 -17.12 2.02 -15.63
N GLU A 185 -17.86 2.52 -16.61
CA GLU A 185 -17.29 3.19 -17.79
C GLU A 185 -17.29 4.73 -17.70
N ASP A 186 -18.04 5.30 -16.76
CA ASP A 186 -18.15 6.76 -16.64
C ASP A 186 -17.00 7.34 -15.79
N PRO A 187 -16.17 8.25 -16.34
CA PRO A 187 -15.04 8.81 -15.65
C PRO A 187 -15.42 9.75 -14.49
N PHE A 188 -16.56 10.40 -14.56
CA PHE A 188 -17.03 11.29 -13.50
C PHE A 188 -17.51 10.48 -12.28
N LEU A 189 -18.38 9.51 -12.50
CA LEU A 189 -18.82 8.59 -11.45
C LEU A 189 -17.63 7.84 -10.87
N GLY A 190 -16.73 7.32 -11.71
CA GLY A 190 -15.50 6.66 -11.29
C GLY A 190 -14.64 7.52 -10.37
N GLY A 191 -14.52 8.82 -10.67
CA GLY A 191 -13.82 9.78 -9.82
C GLY A 191 -14.49 9.98 -8.46
N ILE A 192 -15.80 10.14 -8.41
CA ILE A 192 -16.56 10.28 -7.15
C ILE A 192 -16.41 9.02 -6.28
N MET A 193 -16.50 7.83 -6.88
CA MET A 193 -16.33 6.58 -6.16
C MET A 193 -14.88 6.40 -5.68
N ALA A 194 -13.89 6.78 -6.49
CA ALA A 194 -12.48 6.76 -6.09
C ALA A 194 -12.22 7.62 -4.84
N GLN A 195 -12.75 8.83 -4.81
CA GLN A 195 -12.65 9.71 -3.64
C GLN A 195 -13.30 9.08 -2.39
N ALA A 196 -14.46 8.46 -2.54
CA ALA A 196 -15.16 7.80 -1.44
C ALA A 196 -14.34 6.63 -0.86
N TRP A 197 -13.76 5.78 -1.73
CA TRP A 197 -12.85 4.71 -1.31
C TRP A 197 -11.66 5.26 -0.53
N VAL A 198 -10.97 6.29 -1.07
CA VAL A 198 -9.79 6.89 -0.43
C VAL A 198 -10.15 7.44 0.96
N ARG A 199 -11.21 8.24 1.06
CA ARG A 199 -11.66 8.77 2.35
C ARG A 199 -12.05 7.68 3.34
N GLY A 200 -12.75 6.66 2.88
CA GLY A 200 -13.15 5.54 3.70
C GLY A 200 -11.95 4.75 4.25
N TYR A 201 -10.96 4.40 3.43
CA TYR A 201 -9.77 3.69 3.89
C TYR A 201 -8.90 4.56 4.80
N GLN A 202 -8.60 5.78 4.40
CA GLN A 202 -7.60 6.63 5.05
C GLN A 202 -8.15 7.43 6.23
N GLY A 203 -9.47 7.67 6.27
CA GLY A 203 -10.04 8.56 7.28
C GLY A 203 -9.35 9.93 7.29
N ASN A 204 -9.34 10.56 8.45
CA ASN A 204 -8.73 11.89 8.63
C ASN A 204 -7.27 11.83 9.13
N ASP A 205 -6.82 10.68 9.60
CA ASP A 205 -5.47 10.50 10.14
C ASP A 205 -4.97 9.07 9.87
N LEU A 206 -3.98 8.95 9.00
CA LEU A 206 -3.33 7.67 8.68
C LEU A 206 -2.48 7.10 9.83
N SER A 207 -2.26 7.84 10.90
CA SER A 207 -1.60 7.33 12.09
C SER A 207 -2.55 6.57 13.03
N ALA A 208 -3.85 6.60 12.79
CA ALA A 208 -4.84 5.87 13.59
C ALA A 208 -4.84 4.37 13.25
N ASP A 209 -4.99 3.53 14.26
CA ASP A 209 -4.98 2.05 14.12
C ASP A 209 -6.13 1.50 13.28
N THR A 210 -7.13 2.32 12.99
CA THR A 210 -8.32 1.95 12.21
C THR A 210 -8.27 2.42 10.77
N THR A 211 -7.14 2.88 10.28
CA THR A 211 -6.98 3.45 8.94
C THR A 211 -5.96 2.66 8.12
N LEU A 212 -6.14 2.66 6.79
CA LEU A 212 -5.24 2.04 5.83
C LEU A 212 -4.74 3.08 4.83
N MET A 213 -3.49 2.97 4.41
CA MET A 213 -3.05 3.68 3.22
C MET A 213 -3.74 3.09 1.99
N ALA A 214 -4.48 3.92 1.25
CA ALA A 214 -5.05 3.56 -0.03
C ALA A 214 -3.99 3.58 -1.13
N CYS A 215 -4.20 2.75 -2.16
CA CYS A 215 -3.38 2.71 -3.36
C CYS A 215 -4.28 2.72 -4.59
N VAL A 216 -4.33 3.85 -5.29
CA VAL A 216 -5.08 3.92 -6.53
C VAL A 216 -4.36 3.13 -7.63
N LYS A 217 -5.09 2.30 -8.36
CA LYS A 217 -4.54 1.40 -9.38
C LYS A 217 -5.47 1.27 -10.58
N HIS A 218 -4.97 0.91 -11.74
CA HIS A 218 -3.57 0.68 -12.15
C HIS A 218 -3.14 1.80 -13.08
N TYR A 219 -2.22 2.64 -12.67
CA TYR A 219 -1.80 3.84 -13.39
C TYR A 219 -0.85 3.51 -14.55
N ALA A 220 -1.30 3.61 -15.87
CA ALA A 220 -2.64 4.02 -16.21
C ALA A 220 -3.16 3.24 -17.42
N LEU A 221 -4.46 3.42 -17.71
CA LEU A 221 -5.12 2.96 -18.92
C LEU A 221 -5.39 1.45 -19.00
N TYR A 222 -5.21 0.71 -17.94
CA TYR A 222 -5.26 -0.76 -17.95
C TYR A 222 -6.63 -1.31 -18.38
N GLY A 223 -7.72 -0.63 -18.08
CA GLY A 223 -9.07 -0.99 -18.52
C GLY A 223 -9.36 -0.76 -20.00
N ALA A 224 -8.45 -0.13 -20.74
CA ALA A 224 -8.55 0.14 -22.17
C ALA A 224 -7.82 -0.89 -23.04
N ALA A 225 -7.44 -2.03 -22.48
CA ALA A 225 -6.73 -3.09 -23.21
C ALA A 225 -7.50 -3.53 -24.46
N GLU A 226 -6.80 -3.63 -25.59
CA GLU A 226 -7.40 -3.99 -26.88
C GLU A 226 -8.17 -5.30 -26.82
N ALA A 227 -9.35 -5.31 -27.41
CA ALA A 227 -10.29 -6.43 -27.45
C ALA A 227 -10.72 -6.96 -26.05
N GLY A 228 -10.58 -6.16 -24.99
CA GLY A 228 -10.85 -6.58 -23.62
C GLY A 228 -9.94 -7.70 -23.11
N ARG A 229 -8.79 -7.90 -23.72
CA ARG A 229 -7.83 -8.93 -23.31
C ARG A 229 -6.92 -8.38 -22.21
N ASP A 230 -6.93 -9.05 -21.08
CA ASP A 230 -6.09 -8.66 -19.95
C ASP A 230 -4.60 -8.66 -20.33
N TYR A 231 -3.84 -7.69 -19.85
CA TYR A 231 -2.43 -7.43 -20.18
C TYR A 231 -2.13 -7.03 -21.63
N ASN A 232 -3.14 -6.81 -22.47
CA ASN A 232 -2.91 -6.45 -23.86
C ASN A 232 -2.51 -4.98 -24.00
N THR A 233 -2.04 -4.62 -25.20
CA THR A 233 -1.68 -3.27 -25.61
C THR A 233 -2.83 -2.30 -25.45
N VAL A 234 -2.50 -1.05 -25.18
CA VAL A 234 -3.43 0.09 -25.18
C VAL A 234 -2.98 1.07 -26.25
N ASP A 235 -3.86 1.37 -27.19
CA ASP A 235 -3.64 2.39 -28.22
C ASP A 235 -4.74 3.45 -28.18
N MET A 236 -4.35 4.69 -27.87
CA MET A 236 -5.22 5.86 -27.90
C MET A 236 -4.42 7.16 -27.94
N SER A 237 -5.06 8.25 -28.31
CA SER A 237 -4.44 9.58 -28.21
C SER A 237 -4.28 10.00 -26.74
N ARG A 238 -3.29 10.83 -26.45
CA ARG A 238 -3.13 11.44 -25.11
C ARG A 238 -4.32 12.28 -24.71
N VAL A 239 -5.01 12.92 -25.67
CA VAL A 239 -6.26 13.67 -25.40
C VAL A 239 -7.35 12.74 -24.88
N THR A 240 -7.53 11.57 -25.47
CA THR A 240 -8.47 10.57 -24.98
C THR A 240 -8.07 10.06 -23.60
N ALA A 241 -6.80 9.74 -23.42
CA ALA A 241 -6.26 9.30 -22.12
C ALA A 241 -6.59 10.32 -21.01
N MET A 242 -6.25 11.59 -21.22
CA MET A 242 -6.47 12.67 -20.25
C MET A 242 -7.94 12.95 -19.95
N ASN A 243 -8.81 12.92 -20.98
CA ASN A 243 -10.21 13.28 -20.81
C ASN A 243 -11.06 12.18 -20.17
N TYR A 244 -10.70 10.92 -20.33
CA TYR A 244 -11.46 9.80 -19.81
C TYR A 244 -10.72 9.04 -18.73
N TYR A 245 -9.59 8.45 -19.06
CA TYR A 245 -8.96 7.43 -18.23
C TYR A 245 -8.18 8.01 -17.04
N MET A 246 -7.65 9.22 -17.17
CA MET A 246 -6.87 9.87 -16.10
C MET A 246 -7.73 10.58 -15.05
N ARG A 247 -9.01 10.87 -15.34
CA ARG A 247 -9.90 11.58 -14.45
C ARG A 247 -10.10 10.92 -13.08
N PRO A 248 -10.33 9.61 -12.96
CA PRO A 248 -10.48 8.98 -11.65
C PRO A 248 -9.19 8.99 -10.82
N TYR A 249 -8.03 8.93 -11.46
CA TYR A 249 -6.73 9.07 -10.76
C TYR A 249 -6.56 10.48 -10.19
N GLN A 250 -6.87 11.51 -10.98
CA GLN A 250 -6.87 12.88 -10.51
C GLN A 250 -7.77 13.04 -9.28
N ALA A 251 -8.99 12.53 -9.33
CA ALA A 251 -9.93 12.58 -8.22
C ALA A 251 -9.39 11.87 -6.96
N ALA A 252 -8.73 10.72 -7.12
CA ALA A 252 -8.09 10.02 -6.00
C ALA A 252 -6.93 10.82 -5.40
N VAL A 253 -6.12 11.48 -6.22
CA VAL A 253 -5.03 12.37 -5.76
C VAL A 253 -5.60 13.57 -5.02
N GLU A 254 -6.65 14.20 -5.52
CA GLU A 254 -7.35 15.31 -4.85
C GLU A 254 -7.95 14.89 -3.50
N ALA A 255 -8.35 13.62 -3.35
CA ALA A 255 -8.78 13.04 -2.08
C ALA A 255 -7.61 12.67 -1.15
N GLY A 256 -6.35 12.88 -1.57
CA GLY A 256 -5.15 12.64 -0.78
C GLY A 256 -4.71 11.18 -0.71
N VAL A 257 -4.90 10.39 -1.77
CA VAL A 257 -4.46 8.99 -1.81
C VAL A 257 -2.98 8.85 -1.46
N GLY A 258 -2.65 7.89 -0.60
CA GLY A 258 -1.29 7.73 -0.06
C GLY A 258 -0.30 7.07 -1.01
N SER A 259 -0.78 6.33 -2.02
CA SER A 259 0.08 5.64 -2.99
C SER A 259 -0.63 5.36 -4.31
N ILE A 260 0.17 5.10 -5.35
CA ILE A 260 -0.29 4.78 -6.71
C ILE A 260 0.46 3.53 -7.18
N MET A 261 -0.24 2.62 -7.83
CA MET A 261 0.33 1.43 -8.46
C MET A 261 0.31 1.58 -9.97
N THR A 262 1.46 1.41 -10.61
CA THR A 262 1.56 1.41 -12.08
C THR A 262 0.84 0.22 -12.70
N SER A 263 0.39 0.39 -13.95
CA SER A 263 -0.32 -0.64 -14.69
C SER A 263 0.62 -1.66 -15.36
N PHE A 264 0.03 -2.72 -15.88
CA PHE A 264 0.74 -3.83 -16.52
C PHE A 264 0.87 -3.69 -18.04
N ASN A 265 0.04 -2.84 -18.65
CA ASN A 265 0.02 -2.59 -20.08
C ASN A 265 1.15 -1.65 -20.50
N GLU A 266 1.31 -1.55 -21.80
CA GLU A 266 2.07 -0.47 -22.42
C GLU A 266 1.15 0.66 -22.88
N PHE A 267 1.70 1.84 -23.02
CA PHE A 267 1.08 2.99 -23.67
C PHE A 267 2.11 3.66 -24.59
N GLU A 268 1.73 3.94 -25.85
CA GLU A 268 2.66 4.40 -26.89
C GLU A 268 3.87 3.43 -27.07
N SER A 269 3.64 2.12 -26.95
CA SER A 269 4.65 1.06 -27.03
C SER A 269 5.72 1.10 -25.92
N ILE A 270 5.45 1.81 -24.81
CA ILE A 270 6.32 1.88 -23.65
C ILE A 270 5.60 1.26 -22.46
N PRO A 271 6.16 0.24 -21.80
CA PRO A 271 5.60 -0.32 -20.59
C PRO A 271 5.34 0.77 -19.54
N ALA A 272 4.15 0.78 -18.92
CA ALA A 272 3.75 1.83 -17.99
C ALA A 272 4.78 2.12 -16.89
N PRO A 273 5.44 1.10 -16.26
CA PRO A 273 6.46 1.36 -15.24
C PRO A 273 7.74 2.05 -15.77
N GLY A 274 7.95 2.08 -17.07
CA GLY A 274 9.09 2.75 -17.72
C GLY A 274 8.69 3.95 -18.58
N ASN A 275 7.41 4.33 -18.57
CA ASN A 275 6.91 5.42 -19.38
C ASN A 275 7.11 6.76 -18.67
N THR A 276 8.11 7.53 -19.12
CA THR A 276 8.47 8.82 -18.51
C THR A 276 7.33 9.84 -18.57
N TRP A 277 6.56 9.84 -19.67
CA TRP A 277 5.39 10.71 -19.77
C TRP A 277 4.33 10.41 -18.69
N LEU A 278 4.12 9.14 -18.37
CA LEU A 278 3.17 8.77 -17.30
C LEU A 278 3.71 9.08 -15.90
N LEU A 279 5.03 8.93 -15.68
CA LEU A 279 5.58 8.93 -14.33
C LEU A 279 6.24 10.25 -13.93
N ASN A 280 6.70 11.06 -14.88
CA ASN A 280 7.50 12.26 -14.60
C ASN A 280 6.89 13.55 -15.12
N ASP A 281 6.06 13.52 -16.18
CA ASP A 281 5.44 14.69 -16.81
C ASP A 281 4.01 14.89 -16.30
#